data_3bbfe8ef16ea899b0ee6528604220c54
#
_entry.id   3bbfe8ef16ea899b0ee6528604220c54
#
_cell.length_a   1.000
_cell.length_b   1.000
_cell.length_c   1.000
_cell.angle_alpha   90.00
_cell.angle_beta   90.00
_cell.angle_gamma   90.00
#
_symmetry.space_group_name_H-M   'P 1'
#
loop_
_entity.id
_entity.type
_entity.pdbx_description
1 polymer ?
#
loop_
_entity_poly.entity_id
_entity_poly.type
_entity_poly.pdbx_seq_one_letter_code
_entity_poly.pdbx_strand_id
1 'polypeptide(L)'
;MNSRQRTEDERLIPEQVSKGDSEAFRKLYLFYYDRLFRFALTFLHSEPASEDVISDIFFNLWKDRYTLPSIPNLQAYLYQAVRNGCLNVLKSGYVSKRDELPETDLQVTVSPASPLDELAYKELTDAIAKAVVSLPERCRLIFRMAKEDGMNHKEIAEALNVKLCTVERQLLLAKAKIRKSIEPFLDPHEEE
;
A
#
# COMPACT_ATOMS: atom_id res chain seq x y z
N MET A 1 -16.61 -10.88 -6.04
CA MET A 1 -16.73 -11.03 -4.57
C MET A 1 -17.16 -9.69 -3.99
N ASN A 2 -18.28 -9.66 -3.27
CA ASN A 2 -18.98 -8.43 -2.89
C ASN A 2 -18.22 -7.70 -1.76
N SER A 3 -18.08 -6.37 -1.83
CA SER A 3 -17.34 -5.54 -0.85
C SER A 3 -17.82 -5.72 0.60
N ARG A 4 -19.07 -6.15 0.81
CA ARG A 4 -19.66 -6.43 2.13
C ARG A 4 -19.15 -7.73 2.76
N GLN A 5 -18.92 -8.79 1.97
CA GLN A 5 -18.37 -10.05 2.44
C GLN A 5 -16.89 -9.92 2.83
N ARG A 6 -16.15 -9.06 2.13
CA ARG A 6 -14.75 -8.75 2.46
C ARG A 6 -14.60 -8.11 3.84
N THR A 7 -15.53 -7.24 4.22
CA THR A 7 -15.50 -6.54 5.53
C THR A 7 -15.90 -7.44 6.72
N GLU A 8 -16.71 -8.47 6.52
CA GLU A 8 -17.08 -9.42 7.60
C GLU A 8 -15.97 -10.43 7.85
N ASP A 9 -15.37 -10.99 6.79
CA ASP A 9 -14.23 -11.90 6.89
C ASP A 9 -13.01 -11.21 7.52
N GLU A 10 -12.74 -9.95 7.17
CA GLU A 10 -11.65 -9.15 7.73
C GLU A 10 -11.80 -8.88 9.25
N ARG A 11 -13.01 -8.82 9.77
CA ARG A 11 -13.28 -8.65 11.22
C ARG A 11 -13.13 -9.92 12.01
N LEU A 12 -13.40 -11.07 11.41
CA LEU A 12 -13.32 -12.37 12.07
C LEU A 12 -11.89 -12.94 12.15
N ILE A 13 -11.02 -12.55 11.21
CA ILE A 13 -9.63 -13.04 11.14
C ILE A 13 -8.86 -12.78 12.45
N PRO A 14 -8.85 -11.57 13.06
CA PRO A 14 -8.14 -11.34 14.31
C PRO A 14 -8.60 -12.24 15.46
N GLU A 15 -9.91 -12.53 15.55
CA GLU A 15 -10.44 -13.41 16.57
C GLU A 15 -10.05 -14.88 16.35
N GLN A 16 -10.05 -15.34 15.11
CA GLN A 16 -9.62 -16.70 14.76
C GLN A 16 -8.12 -16.88 15.02
N VAL A 17 -7.30 -15.90 14.62
CA VAL A 17 -5.86 -15.91 14.88
C VAL A 17 -5.57 -15.92 16.38
N SER A 18 -6.32 -15.14 17.17
CA SER A 18 -6.14 -15.10 18.64
C SER A 18 -6.37 -16.45 19.31
N LYS A 19 -7.23 -17.29 18.72
CA LYS A 19 -7.51 -18.67 19.16
C LYS A 19 -6.46 -19.68 18.66
N GLY A 20 -5.45 -19.23 17.90
CA GLY A 20 -4.38 -20.09 17.39
C GLY A 20 -4.67 -20.73 16.03
N ASP A 21 -5.66 -20.23 15.29
CA ASP A 21 -5.94 -20.71 13.93
C ASP A 21 -4.82 -20.28 12.96
N SER A 22 -3.98 -21.23 12.58
CA SER A 22 -2.84 -21.04 11.68
C SER A 22 -3.29 -20.74 10.24
N GLU A 23 -4.44 -21.23 9.81
CA GLU A 23 -4.96 -20.96 8.47
C GLU A 23 -5.50 -19.53 8.36
N ALA A 24 -6.17 -19.06 9.41
CA ALA A 24 -6.57 -17.64 9.49
C ALA A 24 -5.34 -16.72 9.50
N PHE A 25 -4.27 -17.12 10.21
CA PHE A 25 -3.01 -16.35 10.20
C PHE A 25 -2.34 -16.37 8.83
N ARG A 26 -2.33 -17.49 8.13
CA ARG A 26 -1.82 -17.60 6.76
C ARG A 26 -2.57 -16.66 5.81
N LYS A 27 -3.89 -16.58 5.91
CA LYS A 27 -4.72 -15.65 5.13
C LYS A 27 -4.35 -14.19 5.43
N LEU A 28 -4.19 -13.85 6.72
CA LEU A 28 -3.77 -12.53 7.17
C LEU A 28 -2.40 -12.17 6.59
N TYR A 29 -1.43 -13.10 6.69
CA TYR A 29 -0.08 -12.93 6.16
C TYR A 29 -0.11 -12.63 4.66
N LEU A 30 -0.76 -13.50 3.85
CA LEU A 30 -0.85 -13.34 2.40
C LEU A 30 -1.56 -12.05 1.99
N PHE A 31 -2.55 -11.61 2.78
CA PHE A 31 -3.29 -10.38 2.49
C PHE A 31 -2.46 -9.11 2.67
N TYR A 32 -1.59 -9.09 3.69
CA TYR A 32 -0.81 -7.90 4.03
C TYR A 32 0.62 -7.92 3.49
N TYR A 33 1.22 -9.10 3.23
CA TYR A 33 2.63 -9.24 2.92
C TYR A 33 3.12 -8.31 1.82
N ASP A 34 2.55 -8.38 0.62
CA ASP A 34 3.01 -7.60 -0.53
C ASP A 34 2.92 -6.08 -0.29
N ARG A 35 1.88 -5.65 0.42
CA ARG A 35 1.65 -4.23 0.73
C ARG A 35 2.68 -3.72 1.73
N LEU A 36 2.89 -4.46 2.80
CA LEU A 36 3.84 -4.12 3.85
C LEU A 36 5.28 -4.26 3.36
N PHE A 37 5.57 -5.24 2.51
CA PHE A 37 6.88 -5.39 1.90
C PHE A 37 7.23 -4.19 1.02
N ARG A 38 6.34 -3.78 0.11
CA ARG A 38 6.53 -2.56 -0.70
C ARG A 38 6.67 -1.31 0.16
N PHE A 39 5.93 -1.25 1.27
CA PHE A 39 6.05 -0.16 2.23
C PHE A 39 7.43 -0.15 2.91
N ALA A 40 7.91 -1.29 3.40
CA ALA A 40 9.25 -1.40 4.00
C ALA A 40 10.35 -1.03 2.99
N LEU A 41 10.21 -1.48 1.74
CA LEU A 41 11.17 -1.22 0.68
C LEU A 41 11.35 0.29 0.38
N THR A 42 10.29 1.11 0.53
CA THR A 42 10.39 2.58 0.43
C THR A 42 11.27 3.20 1.52
N PHE A 43 11.50 2.53 2.63
CA PHE A 43 12.36 3.03 3.71
C PHE A 43 13.78 2.47 3.63
N LEU A 44 13.88 1.18 3.34
CA LEU A 44 15.12 0.43 3.46
C LEU A 44 15.90 0.33 2.16
N HIS A 45 15.23 0.45 1.01
CA HIS A 45 15.83 0.27 -0.33
C HIS A 45 16.62 -1.06 -0.46
N SER A 46 16.24 -2.07 0.32
CA SER A 46 16.87 -3.38 0.38
C SER A 46 15.81 -4.45 0.59
N GLU A 47 15.67 -5.37 -0.37
CA GLU A 47 14.73 -6.47 -0.30
C GLU A 47 15.00 -7.37 0.91
N PRO A 48 16.24 -7.86 1.16
CA PRO A 48 16.51 -8.73 2.31
C PRO A 48 16.17 -8.07 3.65
N ALA A 49 16.56 -6.80 3.83
CA ALA A 49 16.24 -6.08 5.06
C ALA A 49 14.74 -5.83 5.23
N SER A 50 14.01 -5.66 4.11
CA SER A 50 12.55 -5.50 4.15
C SER A 50 11.86 -6.81 4.51
N GLU A 51 12.30 -7.94 3.97
CA GLU A 51 11.82 -9.28 4.32
C GLU A 51 12.06 -9.62 5.79
N ASP A 52 13.24 -9.30 6.31
CA ASP A 52 13.58 -9.51 7.72
C ASP A 52 12.63 -8.74 8.63
N VAL A 53 12.41 -7.44 8.34
CA VAL A 53 11.48 -6.61 9.13
C VAL A 53 10.07 -7.15 9.10
N ILE A 54 9.57 -7.56 7.92
CA ILE A 54 8.23 -8.13 7.79
C ILE A 54 8.11 -9.45 8.55
N SER A 55 9.10 -10.32 8.42
CA SER A 55 9.15 -11.62 9.10
C SER A 55 9.11 -11.46 10.62
N ASP A 56 9.91 -10.54 11.16
CA ASP A 56 9.94 -10.23 12.60
C ASP A 56 8.59 -9.70 13.10
N ILE A 57 7.93 -8.86 12.31
CA ILE A 57 6.62 -8.30 12.69
C ILE A 57 5.55 -9.39 12.72
N PHE A 58 5.47 -10.25 11.70
CA PHE A 58 4.51 -11.34 11.70
C PHE A 58 4.82 -12.40 12.74
N PHE A 59 6.10 -12.66 13.02
CA PHE A 59 6.49 -13.54 14.13
C PHE A 59 6.01 -12.99 15.48
N ASN A 60 6.24 -11.71 15.75
CA ASN A 60 5.77 -11.07 16.97
C ASN A 60 4.23 -11.03 17.03
N LEU A 61 3.57 -10.77 15.92
CA LEU A 61 2.11 -10.78 15.81
C LEU A 61 1.53 -12.16 16.16
N TRP A 62 2.16 -13.24 15.70
CA TRP A 62 1.76 -14.60 16.05
C TRP A 62 2.04 -14.93 17.53
N LYS A 63 3.18 -14.51 18.03
CA LYS A 63 3.55 -14.68 19.43
C LYS A 63 2.54 -14.01 20.36
N ASP A 64 2.18 -12.77 20.05
CA ASP A 64 1.29 -11.94 20.86
C ASP A 64 -0.17 -11.96 20.32
N ARG A 65 -0.55 -12.99 19.58
CA ARG A 65 -1.83 -13.11 18.86
C ARG A 65 -3.08 -12.88 19.74
N TYR A 66 -2.96 -13.13 21.05
CA TYR A 66 -4.07 -12.92 21.98
C TYR A 66 -4.50 -11.46 22.09
N THR A 67 -3.62 -10.53 21.72
CA THR A 67 -3.91 -9.09 21.75
C THR A 67 -4.61 -8.59 20.48
N LEU A 68 -4.62 -9.38 19.40
CA LEU A 68 -5.17 -9.00 18.10
C LEU A 68 -6.61 -8.46 18.15
N PRO A 69 -7.56 -9.10 18.90
CA PRO A 69 -8.93 -8.60 18.98
C PRO A 69 -9.06 -7.24 19.67
N SER A 70 -8.05 -6.83 20.45
CA SER A 70 -8.02 -5.54 21.12
C SER A 70 -7.47 -4.39 20.27
N ILE A 71 -6.95 -4.71 19.08
CA ILE A 71 -6.39 -3.72 18.15
C ILE A 71 -7.53 -3.12 17.32
N PRO A 72 -7.88 -1.84 17.52
CA PRO A 72 -9.04 -1.23 16.83
C PRO A 72 -8.88 -1.18 15.31
N ASN A 73 -7.64 -0.99 14.85
CA ASN A 73 -7.30 -0.92 13.43
C ASN A 73 -6.00 -1.69 13.18
N LEU A 74 -6.14 -2.96 12.80
CA LEU A 74 -5.01 -3.84 12.55
C LEU A 74 -4.15 -3.34 11.39
N GLN A 75 -4.75 -2.78 10.34
CA GLN A 75 -4.03 -2.26 9.20
C GLN A 75 -3.09 -1.11 9.62
N ALA A 76 -3.61 -0.10 10.28
CA ALA A 76 -2.80 1.03 10.77
C ALA A 76 -1.70 0.55 11.73
N TYR A 77 -2.02 -0.40 12.63
CA TYR A 77 -1.05 -1.03 13.54
C TYR A 77 0.10 -1.69 12.78
N LEU A 78 -0.19 -2.51 11.75
CA LEU A 78 0.83 -3.20 10.96
C LEU A 78 1.75 -2.22 10.24
N TYR A 79 1.20 -1.18 9.61
CA TYR A 79 2.00 -0.14 8.95
C TYR A 79 2.89 0.62 9.94
N GLN A 80 2.39 0.95 11.14
CA GLN A 80 3.20 1.56 12.20
C GLN A 80 4.32 0.64 12.67
N ALA A 81 4.02 -0.66 12.86
CA ALA A 81 5.01 -1.66 13.27
C ALA A 81 6.14 -1.78 12.23
N VAL A 82 5.79 -1.89 10.94
CA VAL A 82 6.77 -1.95 9.84
C VAL A 82 7.60 -0.68 9.79
N ARG A 83 6.98 0.50 9.85
CA ARG A 83 7.70 1.77 9.88
C ARG A 83 8.71 1.82 11.03
N ASN A 84 8.30 1.43 12.23
CA ASN A 84 9.16 1.44 13.40
C ASN A 84 10.31 0.42 13.26
N GLY A 85 10.04 -0.78 12.73
CA GLY A 85 11.05 -1.78 12.39
C GLY A 85 12.08 -1.23 11.41
N CYS A 86 11.64 -0.63 10.30
CA CYS A 86 12.52 0.00 9.32
C CYS A 86 13.39 1.10 9.94
N LEU A 87 12.82 1.98 10.78
CA LEU A 87 13.58 3.02 11.46
C LEU A 87 14.62 2.46 12.42
N ASN A 88 14.36 1.33 13.08
CA ASN A 88 15.33 0.66 13.93
C ASN A 88 16.48 0.08 13.11
N VAL A 89 16.19 -0.55 11.97
CA VAL A 89 17.22 -1.06 11.03
C VAL A 89 18.10 0.08 10.53
N LEU A 90 17.51 1.21 10.12
CA LEU A 90 18.27 2.39 9.66
C LEU A 90 19.14 3.00 10.76
N LYS A 91 18.68 2.99 12.02
CA LYS A 91 19.47 3.48 13.17
C LYS A 91 20.63 2.56 13.52
N SER A 92 20.46 1.24 13.33
CA SER A 92 21.52 0.25 13.60
C SER A 92 22.67 0.29 12.59
N GLY A 93 22.53 1.03 11.49
CA GLY A 93 23.54 1.12 10.43
C GLY A 93 23.64 -0.14 9.55
N TYR A 94 22.71 -1.08 9.66
CA TYR A 94 22.73 -2.35 8.96
C TYR A 94 22.51 -2.21 7.45
N VAL A 95 21.86 -1.13 6.99
CA VAL A 95 21.61 -0.86 5.56
C VAL A 95 22.43 0.36 5.13
N SER A 96 23.34 0.14 4.18
CA SER A 96 24.03 1.23 3.49
C SER A 96 23.02 1.99 2.60
N LYS A 97 23.08 3.34 2.62
CA LYS A 97 22.09 4.26 2.02
C LYS A 97 21.96 4.23 0.48
N ARG A 98 22.40 3.17 -0.20
CA ARG A 98 22.44 3.14 -1.66
C ARG A 98 22.15 1.76 -2.23
N ASP A 99 20.88 1.48 -2.44
CA ASP A 99 20.45 0.61 -3.53
C ASP A 99 19.25 1.28 -4.20
N GLU A 100 19.31 1.40 -5.53
CA GLU A 100 18.22 1.98 -6.33
C GLU A 100 16.97 1.10 -6.19
N LEU A 101 15.82 1.75 -6.00
CA LEU A 101 14.52 1.08 -5.89
C LEU A 101 14.24 0.26 -7.15
N PRO A 102 13.88 -1.03 -7.03
CA PRO A 102 13.29 -1.75 -8.14
C PRO A 102 11.96 -1.09 -8.52
N GLU A 103 11.76 -0.86 -9.80
CA GLU A 103 10.49 -0.40 -10.36
C GLU A 103 9.44 -1.48 -10.13
N THR A 104 8.62 -1.30 -9.11
CA THR A 104 7.51 -2.22 -8.83
C THR A 104 6.35 -1.88 -9.76
N ASP A 105 6.05 -2.79 -10.69
CA ASP A 105 4.93 -2.71 -11.62
C ASP A 105 3.60 -2.48 -10.89
N LEU A 106 2.91 -1.42 -11.31
CA LEU A 106 1.53 -1.14 -10.93
C LEU A 106 0.61 -2.04 -11.74
N GLN A 107 0.03 -3.05 -11.12
CA GLN A 107 -1.11 -3.75 -11.71
C GLN A 107 -2.40 -2.97 -11.46
N VAL A 108 -2.80 -2.18 -12.44
CA VAL A 108 -4.14 -1.57 -12.47
C VAL A 108 -5.09 -2.59 -13.08
N THR A 109 -5.85 -3.29 -12.26
CA THR A 109 -6.86 -4.27 -12.71
C THR A 109 -8.22 -3.60 -12.85
N VAL A 110 -8.63 -3.37 -14.09
CA VAL A 110 -10.02 -3.05 -14.47
C VAL A 110 -10.35 -3.88 -15.72
N SER A 111 -11.58 -4.37 -15.83
CA SER A 111 -12.01 -5.28 -16.91
C SER A 111 -12.64 -4.51 -18.06
N PRO A 112 -12.20 -4.65 -19.31
CA PRO A 112 -12.76 -3.95 -20.48
C PRO A 112 -13.99 -4.64 -21.06
N ALA A 113 -14.87 -3.85 -21.70
CA ALA A 113 -16.15 -4.33 -22.23
C ALA A 113 -16.19 -4.55 -23.76
N SER A 114 -15.14 -4.14 -24.53
CA SER A 114 -15.09 -4.26 -26.00
C SER A 114 -13.65 -4.16 -26.55
N PRO A 115 -13.30 -4.77 -27.72
CA PRO A 115 -11.93 -4.76 -28.27
C PRO A 115 -11.39 -3.39 -28.72
N LEU A 116 -12.25 -2.46 -29.16
CA LEU A 116 -11.85 -1.08 -29.48
C LEU A 116 -11.66 -0.24 -28.20
N ASP A 117 -12.50 -0.48 -27.20
CA ASP A 117 -12.36 0.08 -25.86
C ASP A 117 -11.12 -0.47 -25.15
N GLU A 118 -10.66 -1.68 -25.54
CA GLU A 118 -9.48 -2.35 -24.97
C GLU A 118 -8.18 -1.59 -25.22
N LEU A 119 -7.98 -1.03 -26.43
CA LEU A 119 -6.77 -0.29 -26.77
C LEU A 119 -6.74 1.08 -26.09
N ALA A 120 -7.82 1.86 -26.20
CA ALA A 120 -7.95 3.16 -25.55
C ALA A 120 -7.88 3.01 -24.03
N TYR A 121 -8.47 1.95 -23.49
CA TYR A 121 -8.42 1.62 -22.08
C TYR A 121 -7.00 1.27 -21.62
N LYS A 122 -6.24 0.50 -22.42
CA LYS A 122 -4.84 0.15 -22.14
C LYS A 122 -3.97 1.40 -22.14
N GLU A 123 -4.11 2.27 -23.12
CA GLU A 123 -3.36 3.53 -23.20
C GLU A 123 -3.65 4.45 -22.00
N LEU A 124 -4.92 4.58 -21.59
CA LEU A 124 -5.30 5.33 -20.39
C LEU A 124 -4.70 4.72 -19.13
N THR A 125 -4.73 3.39 -19.00
CA THR A 125 -4.19 2.67 -17.85
C THR A 125 -2.67 2.85 -17.76
N ASP A 126 -1.98 2.75 -18.90
CA ASP A 126 -0.54 2.97 -18.99
C ASP A 126 -0.17 4.43 -18.65
N ALA A 127 -0.98 5.40 -19.10
CA ALA A 127 -0.79 6.82 -18.77
C ALA A 127 -0.94 7.07 -17.26
N ILE A 128 -1.94 6.47 -16.61
CA ILE A 128 -2.13 6.54 -15.15
C ILE A 128 -0.93 5.90 -14.44
N ALA A 129 -0.51 4.69 -14.87
CA ALA A 129 0.61 3.99 -14.26
C ALA A 129 1.90 4.83 -14.34
N LYS A 130 2.23 5.37 -15.51
CA LYS A 130 3.38 6.28 -15.72
C LYS A 130 3.27 7.52 -14.85
N ALA A 131 2.08 8.13 -14.73
CA ALA A 131 1.86 9.29 -13.89
C ALA A 131 2.14 8.98 -12.41
N VAL A 132 1.68 7.82 -11.92
CA VAL A 132 1.90 7.40 -10.53
C VAL A 132 3.37 7.10 -10.28
N VAL A 133 4.07 6.43 -11.20
CA VAL A 133 5.53 6.18 -11.09
C VAL A 133 6.30 7.50 -11.05
N SER A 134 5.88 8.52 -11.81
CA SER A 134 6.51 9.85 -11.84
C SER A 134 6.25 10.71 -10.61
N LEU A 135 5.38 10.29 -9.67
CA LEU A 135 5.17 11.02 -8.41
C LEU A 135 6.43 10.96 -7.53
N PRO A 136 6.74 12.04 -6.79
CA PRO A 136 7.75 11.95 -5.74
C PRO A 136 7.45 10.79 -4.79
N GLU A 137 8.47 10.10 -4.33
CA GLU A 137 8.35 8.85 -3.56
C GLU A 137 7.34 8.92 -2.41
N ARG A 138 7.44 9.94 -1.58
CA ARG A 138 6.50 10.15 -0.47
C ARG A 138 5.05 10.40 -0.94
N CYS A 139 4.88 11.11 -2.04
CA CYS A 139 3.57 11.37 -2.64
C CYS A 139 2.96 10.08 -3.19
N ARG A 140 3.77 9.29 -3.90
CA ARG A 140 3.39 7.98 -4.44
C ARG A 140 3.02 7.00 -3.34
N LEU A 141 3.81 6.93 -2.25
CA LEU A 141 3.51 6.09 -1.09
C LEU A 141 2.13 6.42 -0.50
N ILE A 142 1.87 7.69 -0.20
CA ILE A 142 0.59 8.14 0.37
C ILE A 142 -0.57 7.86 -0.59
N PHE A 143 -0.37 8.05 -1.89
CA PHE A 143 -1.38 7.76 -2.90
C PHE A 143 -1.71 6.26 -2.95
N ARG A 144 -0.71 5.38 -2.90
CA ARG A 144 -0.91 3.92 -2.84
C ARG A 144 -1.65 3.50 -1.59
N MET A 145 -1.24 3.97 -0.42
CA MET A 145 -1.95 3.67 0.83
C MET A 145 -3.43 4.06 0.78
N ALA A 146 -3.76 5.20 0.15
CA ALA A 146 -5.14 5.64 0.01
C ALA A 146 -5.93 4.84 -1.04
N LYS A 147 -5.32 4.48 -2.18
CA LYS A 147 -6.02 3.91 -3.34
C LYS A 147 -5.94 2.39 -3.43
N GLU A 148 -4.77 1.82 -3.19
CA GLU A 148 -4.55 0.38 -3.25
C GLU A 148 -4.91 -0.30 -1.92
N ASP A 149 -4.52 0.33 -0.79
CA ASP A 149 -4.72 -0.23 0.54
C ASP A 149 -6.03 0.20 1.19
N GLY A 150 -6.75 1.17 0.59
CA GLY A 150 -8.05 1.64 1.05
C GLY A 150 -8.02 2.39 2.38
N MET A 151 -6.84 2.86 2.82
CA MET A 151 -6.69 3.59 4.07
C MET A 151 -7.30 4.99 3.98
N ASN A 152 -7.97 5.41 5.04
CA ASN A 152 -8.42 6.79 5.15
C ASN A 152 -7.25 7.73 5.53
N HIS A 153 -7.45 9.04 5.35
CA HIS A 153 -6.39 10.02 5.56
C HIS A 153 -5.83 10.05 6.99
N LYS A 154 -6.66 9.75 7.99
CA LYS A 154 -6.24 9.70 9.40
C LYS A 154 -5.35 8.47 9.65
N GLU A 155 -5.75 7.32 9.15
CA GLU A 155 -4.97 6.07 9.23
C GLU A 155 -3.60 6.22 8.58
N ILE A 156 -3.53 6.86 7.40
CA ILE A 156 -2.26 7.16 6.73
C ILE A 156 -1.41 8.11 7.57
N ALA A 157 -2.01 9.15 8.14
CA ALA A 157 -1.32 10.11 8.98
C ALA A 157 -0.72 9.45 10.23
N GLU A 158 -1.47 8.54 10.86
CA GLU A 158 -1.02 7.73 12.00
C GLU A 158 0.09 6.75 11.59
N ALA A 159 -0.12 5.97 10.53
CA ALA A 159 0.86 4.99 10.03
C ALA A 159 2.21 5.65 9.71
N LEU A 160 2.21 6.81 9.05
CA LEU A 160 3.41 7.55 8.68
C LEU A 160 3.94 8.49 9.78
N ASN A 161 3.19 8.66 10.88
CA ASN A 161 3.46 9.63 11.94
C ASN A 161 3.66 11.06 11.38
N VAL A 162 2.68 11.52 10.61
CA VAL A 162 2.66 12.86 10.01
C VAL A 162 1.34 13.56 10.30
N LYS A 163 1.27 14.87 10.08
CA LYS A 163 0.02 15.62 10.23
C LYS A 163 -0.96 15.25 9.11
N LEU A 164 -2.27 15.24 9.43
CA LEU A 164 -3.34 14.98 8.48
C LEU A 164 -3.27 15.91 7.26
N CYS A 165 -3.03 17.19 7.47
CA CYS A 165 -2.90 18.18 6.38
C CYS A 165 -1.73 17.86 5.42
N THR A 166 -0.68 17.15 5.90
CA THR A 166 0.41 16.68 5.04
C THR A 166 -0.10 15.60 4.07
N VAL A 167 -0.88 14.64 4.57
CA VAL A 167 -1.50 13.59 3.75
C VAL A 167 -2.42 14.18 2.69
N GLU A 168 -3.32 15.09 3.11
CA GLU A 168 -4.27 15.77 2.21
C GLU A 168 -3.55 16.53 1.10
N ARG A 169 -2.49 17.27 1.45
CA ARG A 169 -1.68 18.01 0.47
C ARG A 169 -1.01 17.07 -0.53
N GLN A 170 -0.44 15.96 -0.08
CA GLN A 170 0.21 14.98 -0.97
C GLN A 170 -0.81 14.31 -1.91
N LEU A 171 -1.99 13.97 -1.41
CA LEU A 171 -3.07 13.41 -2.25
C LEU A 171 -3.59 14.43 -3.27
N LEU A 172 -3.67 15.71 -2.91
CA LEU A 172 -4.04 16.76 -3.86
C LEU A 172 -3.00 16.88 -4.99
N LEU A 173 -1.71 16.87 -4.65
CA LEU A 173 -0.62 16.89 -5.64
C LEU A 173 -0.65 15.66 -6.55
N ALA A 174 -0.86 14.46 -5.98
CA ALA A 174 -0.99 13.23 -6.76
C ALA A 174 -2.15 13.32 -7.76
N LYS A 175 -3.35 13.71 -7.28
CA LYS A 175 -4.53 13.87 -8.13
C LYS A 175 -4.31 14.87 -9.27
N ALA A 176 -3.70 16.02 -8.98
CA ALA A 176 -3.42 17.04 -9.99
C ALA A 176 -2.48 16.52 -11.08
N LYS A 177 -1.42 15.78 -10.70
CA LYS A 177 -0.46 15.23 -11.65
C LYS A 177 -1.06 14.12 -12.51
N ILE A 178 -1.84 13.22 -11.88
CA ILE A 178 -2.53 12.16 -12.61
C ILE A 178 -3.56 12.74 -13.58
N ARG A 179 -4.38 13.72 -13.14
CA ARG A 179 -5.36 14.39 -13.99
C ARG A 179 -4.71 14.97 -15.25
N LYS A 180 -3.59 15.68 -15.08
CA LYS A 180 -2.84 16.23 -16.22
C LYS A 180 -2.35 15.17 -17.20
N SER A 181 -2.00 13.98 -16.72
CA SER A 181 -1.56 12.86 -17.57
C SER A 181 -2.69 12.20 -18.35
N ILE A 182 -3.92 12.28 -17.86
CA ILE A 182 -5.09 11.68 -18.51
C ILE A 182 -5.94 12.70 -19.30
N GLU A 183 -5.61 13.98 -19.22
CA GLU A 183 -6.29 15.07 -19.93
C GLU A 183 -6.46 14.79 -21.44
N PRO A 184 -5.44 14.28 -22.18
CA PRO A 184 -5.58 13.93 -23.59
C PRO A 184 -6.59 12.82 -23.88
N PHE A 185 -6.97 12.03 -22.89
CA PHE A 185 -7.95 10.94 -23.01
C PHE A 185 -9.36 11.34 -22.60
N LEU A 186 -9.51 12.53 -21.96
CA LEU A 186 -10.82 13.03 -21.50
C LEU A 186 -11.49 13.94 -22.51
N ASP A 187 -10.72 14.62 -23.36
CA ASP A 187 -11.21 15.52 -24.40
C ASP A 187 -10.70 15.07 -25.78
N PRO A 188 -11.33 14.02 -26.43
CA PRO A 188 -10.92 13.58 -27.76
C PRO A 188 -11.37 14.51 -28.90
N HIS A 189 -11.92 15.71 -28.65
CA HIS A 189 -12.61 16.55 -29.65
C HIS A 189 -12.10 17.99 -29.83
N GLU A 190 -10.82 18.28 -29.52
CA GLU A 190 -10.24 19.59 -29.90
C GLU A 190 -8.96 19.44 -30.75
N GLU A 191 -9.06 18.70 -31.86
CA GLU A 191 -8.12 18.84 -32.98
C GLU A 191 -8.94 18.83 -34.28
N GLU A 192 -9.48 19.99 -34.65
CA GLU A 192 -9.76 20.41 -36.03
C GLU A 192 -9.17 21.78 -36.31
#